data_9ea3ac600b6d511365b01143f15337d7
#
_entry.id   9ea3ac600b6d511365b01143f15337d7
#
_cell.length_a   1.000
_cell.length_b   1.000
_cell.length_c   1.000
_cell.angle_alpha   90.00
_cell.angle_beta   90.00
_cell.angle_gamma   90.00
#
_symmetry.space_group_name_H-M   'P 1'
#
loop_
_entity.id
_entity.type
_entity.pdbx_description
1 polymer ?
#
loop_
_entity_poly.entity_id
_entity_poly.type
_entity_poly.pdbx_seq_one_letter_code
_entity_poly.pdbx_strand_id
1 'polypeptide(L)'
;MSIQDVSLSMPSRAPSWRIKALAFASDNKLFVFGALLLLLIILAAAFAPWLAPYEPNKIVFSQKLLAPNWAHWMGTDEFGRDILSRVLYGARTSLIIGVSVTLIAMLIGIPIGLVSGYFGGRVDTLLMRFSDVFLAFPPLLLPIAITAALGSGLANAMLALAVSWFPWYARIMRGAVVRVRSETYIHAARSMGVSHGRILLRHVLPNATTPVIVQGSMDFGYTILAAASLSFIGLGAKPPMVEWGLMAAASRSQLLENPWTVLFPGVAIFVLVLAVNLVGDGLRDVLDPKKGTR
;
A
#
# COMPACT_ATOMS: atom_id res chain seq x y z
N MET A 1 42.26 23.52 -48.44
CA MET A 1 40.89 23.26 -48.00
C MET A 1 40.90 21.85 -47.40
N SER A 2 41.10 21.79 -46.10
CA SER A 2 41.32 20.54 -45.35
C SER A 2 39.96 19.91 -45.03
N ILE A 3 39.81 18.65 -45.43
CA ILE A 3 38.66 17.80 -45.09
C ILE A 3 38.82 17.46 -43.62
N GLN A 4 37.99 18.09 -42.75
CA GLN A 4 37.91 17.73 -41.35
C GLN A 4 37.29 16.35 -41.23
N ASP A 5 37.99 15.44 -40.56
CA ASP A 5 37.54 14.11 -40.18
C ASP A 5 36.25 14.22 -39.33
N VAL A 6 35.14 13.89 -39.95
CA VAL A 6 33.89 13.62 -39.24
C VAL A 6 34.01 12.23 -38.63
N SER A 7 34.53 12.16 -37.41
CA SER A 7 34.49 10.94 -36.62
C SER A 7 33.04 10.59 -36.32
N LEU A 8 32.47 9.65 -37.06
CA LEU A 8 31.21 9.01 -36.74
C LEU A 8 31.37 8.28 -35.40
N SER A 9 31.01 8.96 -34.31
CA SER A 9 30.87 8.31 -33.02
C SER A 9 29.77 7.26 -33.13
N MET A 10 30.16 5.99 -33.17
CA MET A 10 29.21 4.88 -33.08
C MET A 10 28.34 5.07 -31.84
N PRO A 11 27.02 4.91 -31.94
CA PRO A 11 26.15 5.00 -30.76
C PRO A 11 26.61 3.94 -29.76
N SER A 12 27.05 4.40 -28.58
CA SER A 12 27.44 3.51 -27.49
C SER A 12 26.25 2.57 -27.20
N ARG A 13 26.48 1.26 -27.19
CA ARG A 13 25.46 0.27 -26.82
C ARG A 13 24.84 0.71 -25.53
N ALA A 14 23.51 0.95 -25.53
CA ALA A 14 22.76 1.29 -24.33
C ALA A 14 23.11 0.27 -23.23
N PRO A 15 23.47 0.73 -22.02
CA PRO A 15 23.87 -0.16 -20.95
C PRO A 15 22.79 -1.21 -20.71
N SER A 16 23.19 -2.46 -20.51
CA SER A 16 22.27 -3.57 -20.28
C SER A 16 21.38 -3.25 -19.07
N TRP A 17 20.13 -3.76 -19.06
CA TRP A 17 19.18 -3.53 -17.96
C TRP A 17 19.80 -3.86 -16.57
N ARG A 18 20.73 -4.82 -16.50
CA ARG A 18 21.46 -5.20 -15.27
C ARG A 18 22.36 -4.06 -14.77
N ILE A 19 23.06 -3.38 -15.67
CA ILE A 19 23.92 -2.23 -15.29
C ILE A 19 23.08 -1.07 -14.79
N LYS A 20 21.93 -0.81 -15.45
CA LYS A 20 20.97 0.22 -14.99
C LYS A 20 20.37 -0.13 -13.62
N ALA A 21 20.03 -1.40 -13.38
CA ALA A 21 19.49 -1.85 -12.09
C ALA A 21 20.55 -1.76 -10.97
N LEU A 22 21.79 -2.14 -11.24
CA LEU A 22 22.89 -2.02 -10.25
C LEU A 22 23.23 -0.56 -9.94
N ALA A 23 23.28 0.31 -10.94
CA ALA A 23 23.50 1.74 -10.75
C ALA A 23 22.35 2.35 -9.93
N PHE A 24 21.10 2.02 -10.27
CA PHE A 24 19.93 2.45 -9.47
C PHE A 24 20.00 1.98 -8.02
N ALA A 25 20.38 0.72 -7.79
CA ALA A 25 20.51 0.17 -6.45
C ALA A 25 21.63 0.84 -5.64
N SER A 26 22.76 1.19 -6.28
CA SER A 26 23.86 1.90 -5.61
C SER A 26 23.49 3.32 -5.21
N ASP A 27 22.66 3.98 -6.01
CA ASP A 27 22.22 5.37 -5.79
C ASP A 27 21.06 5.47 -4.81
N ASN A 28 20.26 4.39 -4.66
CA ASN A 28 19.05 4.36 -3.83
C ASN A 28 19.12 3.30 -2.72
N LYS A 29 20.09 3.43 -1.81
CA LYS A 29 20.34 2.47 -0.71
C LYS A 29 19.12 2.25 0.19
N LEU A 30 18.35 3.31 0.46
CA LEU A 30 17.14 3.21 1.29
C LEU A 30 16.04 2.38 0.60
N PHE A 31 15.89 2.52 -0.72
CA PHE A 31 14.99 1.67 -1.50
C PHE A 31 15.39 0.20 -1.41
N VAL A 32 16.69 -0.10 -1.59
CA VAL A 32 17.20 -1.48 -1.51
C VAL A 32 16.96 -2.05 -0.12
N PHE A 33 17.25 -1.28 0.92
CA PHE A 33 17.00 -1.70 2.30
C PHE A 33 15.51 -1.97 2.55
N GLY A 34 14.63 -1.05 2.12
CA GLY A 34 13.18 -1.22 2.23
C GLY A 34 12.68 -2.44 1.46
N ALA A 35 13.18 -2.65 0.24
CA ALA A 35 12.81 -3.79 -0.61
C ALA A 35 13.26 -5.13 -0.02
N LEU A 36 14.47 -5.20 0.54
CA LEU A 36 14.95 -6.39 1.24
C LEU A 36 14.12 -6.67 2.49
N LEU A 37 13.82 -5.65 3.28
CA LEU A 37 12.99 -5.77 4.48
C LEU A 37 11.58 -6.24 4.14
N LEU A 38 10.96 -5.65 3.11
CA LEU A 38 9.64 -6.06 2.63
C LEU A 38 9.65 -7.50 2.11
N LEU A 39 10.69 -7.88 1.37
CA LEU A 39 10.87 -9.25 0.88
C LEU A 39 10.99 -10.23 2.05
N LEU A 40 11.76 -9.91 3.08
CA LEU A 40 11.86 -10.73 4.30
C LEU A 40 10.51 -10.91 4.99
N ILE A 41 9.72 -9.84 5.10
CA ILE A 41 8.37 -9.91 5.69
C ILE A 41 7.44 -10.79 4.83
N ILE A 42 7.48 -10.64 3.50
CA ILE A 42 6.69 -11.46 2.58
C ILE A 42 7.09 -12.93 2.68
N LEU A 43 8.40 -13.23 2.72
CA LEU A 43 8.89 -14.59 2.90
C LEU A 43 8.50 -15.14 4.26
N ALA A 44 8.65 -14.37 5.34
CA ALA A 44 8.21 -14.77 6.68
C ALA A 44 6.70 -15.07 6.72
N ALA A 45 5.89 -14.24 6.07
CA ALA A 45 4.45 -14.47 5.93
C ALA A 45 4.14 -15.73 5.11
N ALA A 46 4.81 -15.93 3.96
CA ALA A 46 4.61 -17.08 3.08
C ALA A 46 5.02 -18.39 3.77
N PHE A 47 6.16 -18.38 4.45
CA PHE A 47 6.72 -19.54 5.14
C PHE A 47 6.31 -19.62 6.61
N ALA A 48 5.36 -18.83 7.09
CA ALA A 48 4.90 -18.84 8.48
C ALA A 48 4.56 -20.26 9.02
N PRO A 49 3.91 -21.18 8.26
CA PRO A 49 3.63 -22.54 8.75
C PRO A 49 4.89 -23.36 9.05
N TRP A 50 6.02 -23.04 8.42
CA TRP A 50 7.29 -23.76 8.64
C TRP A 50 8.22 -23.01 9.61
N LEU A 51 8.08 -21.68 9.70
CA LEU A 51 8.91 -20.84 10.57
C LEU A 51 8.35 -20.68 11.97
N ALA A 52 7.03 -20.80 12.14
CA ALA A 52 6.39 -20.67 13.44
C ALA A 52 6.70 -21.91 14.33
N PRO A 53 7.30 -21.70 15.52
CA PRO A 53 7.63 -22.81 16.41
C PRO A 53 6.38 -23.51 16.96
N TYR A 54 5.26 -22.78 17.05
CA TYR A 54 4.01 -23.26 17.64
C TYR A 54 2.81 -22.91 16.75
N GLU A 55 1.70 -23.63 16.97
CA GLU A 55 0.42 -23.26 16.38
C GLU A 55 -0.07 -21.91 16.95
N PRO A 56 -0.42 -20.90 16.11
CA PRO A 56 -0.63 -19.52 16.55
C PRO A 56 -1.84 -19.32 17.48
N ASN A 57 -2.81 -20.24 17.45
CA ASN A 57 -4.01 -20.18 18.28
C ASN A 57 -4.05 -21.22 19.39
N LYS A 58 -2.98 -22.03 19.58
CA LYS A 58 -2.90 -23.03 20.65
C LYS A 58 -2.85 -22.35 22.00
N ILE A 59 -3.85 -22.57 22.81
CA ILE A 59 -3.98 -22.03 24.17
C ILE A 59 -3.29 -22.99 25.16
N VAL A 60 -2.39 -22.43 25.98
CA VAL A 60 -1.69 -23.17 27.04
C VAL A 60 -1.67 -22.31 28.31
N PHE A 61 -2.72 -22.39 29.12
CA PHE A 61 -2.87 -21.53 30.29
C PHE A 61 -1.74 -21.60 31.32
N SER A 62 -1.04 -22.73 31.43
CA SER A 62 0.14 -22.86 32.27
C SER A 62 1.33 -22.03 31.83
N GLN A 63 1.29 -21.52 30.58
CA GLN A 63 2.32 -20.67 29.97
C GLN A 63 1.85 -19.23 29.78
N LYS A 64 0.82 -18.81 30.52
CA LYS A 64 0.24 -17.44 30.43
C LYS A 64 1.29 -16.39 30.80
N LEU A 65 1.43 -15.35 29.95
CA LEU A 65 2.24 -14.15 30.18
C LEU A 65 3.70 -14.45 30.53
N LEU A 66 4.27 -15.50 29.95
CA LEU A 66 5.71 -15.75 30.09
C LEU A 66 6.50 -14.68 29.36
N ALA A 67 7.49 -14.11 30.05
CA ALA A 67 8.45 -13.20 29.42
C ALA A 67 9.26 -13.91 28.32
N PRO A 68 9.84 -13.16 27.36
CA PRO A 68 10.72 -13.73 26.35
C PRO A 68 11.78 -14.65 26.95
N ASN A 69 11.85 -15.88 26.41
CA ASN A 69 12.77 -16.92 26.87
C ASN A 69 13.13 -17.87 25.71
N TRP A 70 14.01 -18.86 25.94
CA TRP A 70 14.47 -19.76 24.88
C TRP A 70 13.37 -20.61 24.23
N ALA A 71 12.30 -20.94 24.96
CA ALA A 71 11.15 -21.66 24.41
C ALA A 71 10.19 -20.71 23.65
N HIS A 72 10.03 -19.48 24.14
CA HIS A 72 9.16 -18.46 23.58
C HIS A 72 9.93 -17.16 23.37
N TRP A 73 10.57 -16.98 22.21
CA TRP A 73 11.49 -15.87 21.92
C TRP A 73 10.87 -14.48 22.06
N MET A 74 9.58 -14.36 21.81
CA MET A 74 8.80 -13.12 22.01
C MET A 74 7.88 -13.21 23.22
N GLY A 75 8.00 -14.28 24.04
CA GLY A 75 7.10 -14.51 25.16
C GLY A 75 5.73 -15.06 24.73
N THR A 76 4.79 -15.07 25.68
CA THR A 76 3.42 -15.54 25.46
C THR A 76 2.40 -14.50 25.85
N ASP A 77 1.18 -14.62 25.30
CA ASP A 77 0.06 -13.73 25.60
C ASP A 77 -0.78 -14.18 26.83
N GLU A 78 -1.88 -13.51 27.10
CA GLU A 78 -2.80 -13.79 28.22
C GLU A 78 -3.46 -15.18 28.18
N PHE A 79 -3.42 -15.87 27.02
CA PHE A 79 -3.91 -17.23 26.84
C PHE A 79 -2.77 -18.26 26.77
N GLY A 80 -1.52 -17.82 26.95
CA GLY A 80 -0.33 -18.66 26.81
C GLY A 80 -0.02 -19.03 25.36
N ARG A 81 -0.48 -18.24 24.38
CA ARG A 81 -0.17 -18.42 22.95
C ARG A 81 1.18 -17.78 22.64
N ASP A 82 1.98 -18.42 21.79
CA ASP A 82 3.30 -17.93 21.40
C ASP A 82 3.21 -16.68 20.53
N ILE A 83 3.82 -15.58 20.98
CA ILE A 83 3.74 -14.29 20.28
C ILE A 83 4.52 -14.31 18.97
N LEU A 84 5.70 -14.97 18.89
CA LEU A 84 6.46 -15.06 17.64
C LEU A 84 5.65 -15.74 16.54
N SER A 85 5.06 -16.90 16.84
CA SER A 85 4.20 -17.62 15.90
C SER A 85 3.03 -16.74 15.43
N ARG A 86 2.41 -16.01 16.35
CA ARG A 86 1.32 -15.09 16.02
C ARG A 86 1.78 -13.89 15.18
N VAL A 87 2.96 -13.33 15.45
CA VAL A 87 3.54 -12.24 14.63
C VAL A 87 3.80 -12.72 13.21
N LEU A 88 4.37 -13.91 13.01
CA LEU A 88 4.61 -14.50 11.70
C LEU A 88 3.30 -14.72 10.90
N TYR A 89 2.29 -15.30 11.54
CA TYR A 89 0.98 -15.49 10.89
C TYR A 89 0.23 -14.18 10.68
N GLY A 90 0.35 -13.22 11.60
CA GLY A 90 -0.25 -11.89 11.49
C GLY A 90 0.27 -11.10 10.29
N ALA A 91 1.52 -11.32 9.87
CA ALA A 91 2.09 -10.72 8.67
C ALA A 91 1.24 -10.99 7.41
N ARG A 92 0.70 -12.22 7.26
CA ARG A 92 -0.19 -12.56 6.13
C ARG A 92 -1.43 -11.69 6.12
N THR A 93 -2.10 -11.59 7.27
CA THR A 93 -3.33 -10.80 7.39
C THR A 93 -3.06 -9.34 7.10
N SER A 94 -1.99 -8.76 7.68
CA SER A 94 -1.64 -7.35 7.48
C SER A 94 -1.27 -7.04 6.03
N LEU A 95 -0.53 -7.92 5.33
CA LEU A 95 -0.23 -7.76 3.91
C LEU A 95 -1.51 -7.83 3.05
N ILE A 96 -2.42 -8.77 3.32
CA ILE A 96 -3.71 -8.88 2.62
C ILE A 96 -4.53 -7.61 2.82
N ILE A 97 -4.59 -7.07 4.03
CA ILE A 97 -5.29 -5.82 4.33
C ILE A 97 -4.74 -4.69 3.47
N GLY A 98 -3.42 -4.45 3.54
CA GLY A 98 -2.79 -3.35 2.83
C GLY A 98 -3.03 -3.41 1.32
N VAL A 99 -2.82 -4.59 0.71
CA VAL A 99 -3.05 -4.81 -0.72
C VAL A 99 -4.52 -4.63 -1.08
N SER A 100 -5.43 -5.31 -0.36
CA SER A 100 -6.84 -5.33 -0.72
C SER A 100 -7.50 -3.95 -0.61
N VAL A 101 -7.27 -3.24 0.49
CA VAL A 101 -7.87 -1.90 0.69
C VAL A 101 -7.36 -0.93 -0.36
N THR A 102 -6.05 -0.89 -0.59
CA THR A 102 -5.44 0.00 -1.61
C THR A 102 -5.97 -0.32 -3.00
N LEU A 103 -5.99 -1.60 -3.39
CA LEU A 103 -6.50 -2.02 -4.70
C LEU A 103 -7.98 -1.69 -4.89
N ILE A 104 -8.84 -1.96 -3.90
CA ILE A 104 -10.27 -1.64 -3.99
C ILE A 104 -10.47 -0.12 -4.11
N ALA A 105 -9.76 0.68 -3.31
CA ALA A 105 -9.84 2.13 -3.40
C ALA A 105 -9.40 2.65 -4.79
N MET A 106 -8.33 2.10 -5.36
CA MET A 106 -7.86 2.42 -6.71
C MET A 106 -8.86 1.95 -7.78
N LEU A 107 -9.43 0.75 -7.66
CA LEU A 107 -10.42 0.21 -8.60
C LEU A 107 -11.69 1.08 -8.67
N ILE A 108 -12.06 1.75 -7.58
CA ILE A 108 -13.17 2.70 -7.55
C ILE A 108 -12.71 4.08 -8.04
N GLY A 109 -11.59 4.57 -7.53
CA GLY A 109 -11.12 5.94 -7.78
C GLY A 109 -10.60 6.17 -9.20
N ILE A 110 -9.87 5.20 -9.78
CA ILE A 110 -9.32 5.34 -11.14
C ILE A 110 -10.41 5.57 -12.20
N PRO A 111 -11.49 4.75 -12.29
CA PRO A 111 -12.55 5.00 -13.26
C PRO A 111 -13.25 6.34 -13.07
N ILE A 112 -13.53 6.74 -11.82
CA ILE A 112 -14.15 8.03 -11.50
C ILE A 112 -13.25 9.19 -11.95
N GLY A 113 -11.98 9.17 -11.60
CA GLY A 113 -11.02 10.21 -12.01
C GLY A 113 -10.75 10.24 -13.50
N LEU A 114 -10.71 9.05 -14.15
CA LEU A 114 -10.53 8.90 -15.59
C LEU A 114 -11.68 9.55 -16.37
N VAL A 115 -12.92 9.21 -16.01
CA VAL A 115 -14.14 9.76 -16.66
C VAL A 115 -14.26 11.25 -16.39
N SER A 116 -14.10 11.66 -15.14
CA SER A 116 -14.15 13.05 -14.71
C SER A 116 -13.13 13.94 -15.48
N GLY A 117 -11.85 13.57 -15.46
CA GLY A 117 -10.79 14.33 -16.13
C GLY A 117 -10.91 14.36 -17.66
N TYR A 118 -11.42 13.27 -18.27
CA TYR A 118 -11.53 13.18 -19.72
C TYR A 118 -12.72 13.96 -20.28
N PHE A 119 -13.92 13.82 -19.73
CA PHE A 119 -15.10 14.50 -20.23
C PHE A 119 -15.19 15.95 -19.76
N GLY A 120 -14.81 16.24 -18.52
CA GLY A 120 -14.86 17.59 -17.98
C GLY A 120 -16.29 18.10 -17.75
N GLY A 121 -16.45 19.42 -17.61
CA GLY A 121 -17.74 20.08 -17.53
C GLY A 121 -18.65 19.54 -16.42
N ARG A 122 -19.93 19.29 -16.73
CA ARG A 122 -20.93 18.80 -15.76
C ARG A 122 -20.61 17.41 -15.20
N VAL A 123 -20.02 16.52 -16.00
CA VAL A 123 -19.61 15.17 -15.57
C VAL A 123 -18.53 15.28 -14.52
N ASP A 124 -17.53 16.10 -14.77
CA ASP A 124 -16.46 16.38 -13.81
C ASP A 124 -17.01 16.96 -12.50
N THR A 125 -17.84 17.99 -12.61
CA THR A 125 -18.46 18.63 -11.43
C THR A 125 -19.24 17.64 -10.58
N LEU A 126 -20.08 16.79 -11.21
CA LEU A 126 -20.90 15.82 -10.49
C LEU A 126 -20.04 14.76 -9.77
N LEU A 127 -19.09 14.16 -10.48
CA LEU A 127 -18.24 13.10 -9.92
C LEU A 127 -17.31 13.64 -8.83
N MET A 128 -16.77 14.84 -8.98
CA MET A 128 -15.92 15.45 -7.96
C MET A 128 -16.74 15.89 -6.73
N ARG A 129 -17.94 16.47 -6.92
CA ARG A 129 -18.83 16.79 -5.81
C ARG A 129 -19.24 15.54 -5.01
N PHE A 130 -19.54 14.45 -5.71
CA PHE A 130 -19.77 13.17 -5.03
C PHE A 130 -18.55 12.73 -4.20
N SER A 131 -17.35 12.81 -4.77
CA SER A 131 -16.10 12.49 -4.07
C SER A 131 -15.85 13.44 -2.88
N ASP A 132 -16.20 14.72 -3.01
CA ASP A 132 -16.01 15.73 -1.97
C ASP A 132 -16.82 15.44 -0.70
N VAL A 133 -17.99 14.78 -0.83
CA VAL A 133 -18.80 14.37 0.31
C VAL A 133 -18.02 13.44 1.25
N PHE A 134 -17.26 12.50 0.70
CA PHE A 134 -16.44 11.59 1.49
C PHE A 134 -15.25 12.30 2.14
N LEU A 135 -14.65 13.25 1.42
CA LEU A 135 -13.49 14.00 1.91
C LEU A 135 -13.85 15.09 2.94
N ALA A 136 -15.13 15.40 3.10
CA ALA A 136 -15.60 16.32 4.13
C ALA A 136 -15.49 15.71 5.55
N PHE A 137 -15.40 14.39 5.66
CA PHE A 137 -15.24 13.71 6.93
C PHE A 137 -13.77 13.57 7.33
N PRO A 138 -13.44 13.65 8.61
CA PRO A 138 -12.12 13.29 9.11
C PRO A 138 -11.73 11.86 8.69
N PRO A 139 -10.45 11.61 8.34
CA PRO A 139 -10.01 10.39 7.66
C PRO A 139 -10.38 9.06 8.32
N LEU A 140 -10.42 9.00 9.67
CA LEU A 140 -10.81 7.78 10.40
C LEU A 140 -12.26 7.75 10.84
N LEU A 141 -12.95 8.89 10.92
CA LEU A 141 -14.36 8.90 11.37
C LEU A 141 -15.29 8.23 10.38
N LEU A 142 -15.09 8.45 9.08
CA LEU A 142 -15.91 7.84 8.05
C LEU A 142 -15.78 6.31 8.02
N PRO A 143 -14.59 5.71 7.98
CA PRO A 143 -14.43 4.26 8.10
C PRO A 143 -15.03 3.69 9.39
N ILE A 144 -14.90 4.38 10.53
CA ILE A 144 -15.51 3.97 11.80
C ILE A 144 -17.06 3.93 11.66
N ALA A 145 -17.66 5.00 11.14
CA ALA A 145 -19.11 5.09 10.97
C ALA A 145 -19.64 4.00 10.01
N ILE A 146 -18.97 3.80 8.87
CA ILE A 146 -19.36 2.76 7.90
C ILE A 146 -19.23 1.37 8.53
N THR A 147 -18.10 1.09 9.21
CA THR A 147 -17.91 -0.23 9.85
C THR A 147 -18.88 -0.47 10.99
N ALA A 148 -19.22 0.56 11.78
CA ALA A 148 -20.22 0.44 12.81
C ALA A 148 -21.62 0.14 12.24
N ALA A 149 -21.98 0.72 11.10
CA ALA A 149 -23.25 0.48 10.41
C ALA A 149 -23.30 -0.91 9.75
N LEU A 150 -22.21 -1.38 9.14
CA LEU A 150 -22.14 -2.70 8.49
C LEU A 150 -21.93 -3.86 9.49
N GLY A 151 -21.56 -3.55 10.72
CA GLY A 151 -21.13 -4.49 11.73
C GLY A 151 -19.60 -4.68 11.73
N SER A 152 -19.07 -4.95 12.95
CA SER A 152 -17.62 -5.14 13.15
C SER A 152 -17.14 -6.42 12.50
N GLY A 153 -15.98 -6.34 11.85
CA GLY A 153 -15.31 -7.45 11.17
C GLY A 153 -14.29 -6.95 10.14
N LEU A 154 -13.27 -7.77 9.88
CA LEU A 154 -12.16 -7.37 9.02
C LEU A 154 -12.62 -6.97 7.60
N ALA A 155 -13.50 -7.75 6.97
CA ALA A 155 -13.99 -7.46 5.63
C ALA A 155 -14.74 -6.13 5.55
N ASN A 156 -15.61 -5.86 6.53
CA ASN A 156 -16.36 -4.59 6.62
C ASN A 156 -15.43 -3.41 6.88
N ALA A 157 -14.41 -3.57 7.74
CA ALA A 157 -13.40 -2.56 7.99
C ALA A 157 -12.58 -2.24 6.73
N MET A 158 -12.15 -3.28 5.99
CA MET A 158 -11.42 -3.12 4.73
C MET A 158 -12.26 -2.39 3.67
N LEU A 159 -13.54 -2.76 3.52
CA LEU A 159 -14.46 -2.09 2.61
C LEU A 159 -14.69 -0.64 3.01
N ALA A 160 -14.90 -0.38 4.29
CA ALA A 160 -15.10 0.97 4.84
C ALA A 160 -13.89 1.88 4.57
N LEU A 161 -12.67 1.37 4.79
CA LEU A 161 -11.43 2.09 4.48
C LEU A 161 -11.32 2.37 2.96
N ALA A 162 -11.54 1.37 2.12
CA ALA A 162 -11.43 1.52 0.67
C ALA A 162 -12.44 2.54 0.12
N VAL A 163 -13.70 2.47 0.59
CA VAL A 163 -14.76 3.43 0.21
C VAL A 163 -14.48 4.83 0.75
N SER A 164 -13.81 4.96 1.88
CA SER A 164 -13.43 6.28 2.41
C SER A 164 -12.27 6.91 1.64
N TRP A 165 -11.41 6.11 1.00
CA TRP A 165 -10.18 6.60 0.38
C TRP A 165 -10.18 6.66 -1.15
N PHE A 166 -11.17 6.06 -1.83
CA PHE A 166 -11.24 6.17 -3.30
C PHE A 166 -11.22 7.62 -3.82
N PRO A 167 -11.75 8.66 -3.09
CA PRO A 167 -11.77 10.01 -3.62
C PRO A 167 -10.38 10.62 -3.83
N TRP A 168 -9.40 10.23 -3.00
CA TRP A 168 -8.01 10.64 -3.19
C TRP A 168 -7.45 10.13 -4.52
N TYR A 169 -7.67 8.85 -4.82
CA TYR A 169 -7.26 8.26 -6.10
C TYR A 169 -8.02 8.86 -7.28
N ALA A 170 -9.30 9.14 -7.11
CA ALA A 170 -10.10 9.82 -8.13
C ALA A 170 -9.55 11.22 -8.46
N ARG A 171 -9.17 12.01 -7.46
CA ARG A 171 -8.57 13.35 -7.65
C ARG A 171 -7.19 13.28 -8.32
N ILE A 172 -6.33 12.36 -7.90
CA ILE A 172 -5.00 12.19 -8.49
C ILE A 172 -5.14 11.77 -9.96
N MET A 173 -5.99 10.77 -10.23
CA MET A 173 -6.25 10.30 -11.59
C MET A 173 -6.83 11.40 -12.46
N ARG A 174 -7.83 12.14 -11.97
CA ARG A 174 -8.40 13.28 -12.68
C ARG A 174 -7.33 14.31 -13.08
N GLY A 175 -6.45 14.71 -12.14
CA GLY A 175 -5.36 15.65 -12.40
C GLY A 175 -4.39 15.14 -13.47
N ALA A 176 -4.04 13.85 -13.45
CA ALA A 176 -3.19 13.22 -14.45
C ALA A 176 -3.88 13.18 -15.82
N VAL A 177 -5.16 12.80 -15.87
CA VAL A 177 -5.96 12.73 -17.10
C VAL A 177 -6.13 14.10 -17.77
N VAL A 178 -6.36 15.16 -16.99
CA VAL A 178 -6.47 16.52 -17.52
C VAL A 178 -5.18 16.93 -18.25
N ARG A 179 -4.00 16.58 -17.70
CA ARG A 179 -2.70 16.83 -18.36
C ARG A 179 -2.56 16.02 -19.64
N VAL A 180 -2.79 14.71 -19.58
CA VAL A 180 -2.65 13.81 -20.73
C VAL A 180 -3.64 14.18 -21.85
N ARG A 181 -4.86 14.58 -21.50
CA ARG A 181 -5.89 14.99 -22.46
C ARG A 181 -5.48 16.19 -23.31
N SER A 182 -4.64 17.09 -22.80
CA SER A 182 -4.16 18.29 -23.52
C SER A 182 -2.98 18.02 -24.46
N GLU A 183 -2.46 16.80 -24.50
CA GLU A 183 -1.34 16.43 -25.38
C GLU A 183 -1.74 16.38 -26.85
N THR A 184 -0.81 16.81 -27.72
CA THR A 184 -1.05 16.93 -29.18
C THR A 184 -1.48 15.60 -29.82
N TYR A 185 -0.92 14.47 -29.38
CA TYR A 185 -1.29 13.15 -29.94
C TYR A 185 -2.73 12.74 -29.61
N ILE A 186 -3.30 13.23 -28.51
CA ILE A 186 -4.72 13.00 -28.17
C ILE A 186 -5.63 13.82 -29.09
N HIS A 187 -5.24 15.06 -29.38
CA HIS A 187 -5.97 15.87 -30.35
C HIS A 187 -5.91 15.26 -31.75
N ALA A 188 -4.74 14.78 -32.20
CA ALA A 188 -4.58 14.09 -33.47
C ALA A 188 -5.46 12.83 -33.55
N ALA A 189 -5.50 12.00 -32.49
CA ALA A 189 -6.33 10.81 -32.44
C ALA A 189 -7.84 11.15 -32.57
N ARG A 190 -8.30 12.26 -31.95
CA ARG A 190 -9.67 12.74 -32.08
C ARG A 190 -9.98 13.18 -33.51
N SER A 191 -9.07 13.96 -34.13
CA SER A 191 -9.24 14.41 -35.52
C SER A 191 -9.30 13.28 -36.52
N MET A 192 -8.63 12.15 -36.22
CA MET A 192 -8.71 10.92 -37.03
C MET A 192 -9.98 10.08 -36.76
N GLY A 193 -10.91 10.54 -35.92
CA GLY A 193 -12.16 9.86 -35.62
C GLY A 193 -12.05 8.66 -34.68
N VAL A 194 -10.96 8.52 -33.91
CA VAL A 194 -10.82 7.46 -32.91
C VAL A 194 -11.87 7.63 -31.80
N SER A 195 -12.60 6.57 -31.48
CA SER A 195 -13.67 6.62 -30.48
C SER A 195 -13.15 6.98 -29.08
N HIS A 196 -13.97 7.70 -28.30
CA HIS A 196 -13.63 8.14 -26.95
C HIS A 196 -13.20 7.00 -26.03
N GLY A 197 -13.86 5.83 -26.07
CA GLY A 197 -13.49 4.67 -25.27
C GLY A 197 -12.09 4.13 -25.63
N ARG A 198 -11.73 4.10 -26.92
CA ARG A 198 -10.40 3.69 -27.36
C ARG A 198 -9.33 4.70 -26.94
N ILE A 199 -9.61 6.00 -27.03
CA ILE A 199 -8.70 7.04 -26.54
C ILE A 199 -8.48 6.89 -25.04
N LEU A 200 -9.55 6.73 -24.25
CA LEU A 200 -9.49 6.55 -22.80
C LEU A 200 -8.62 5.35 -22.41
N LEU A 201 -8.92 4.16 -22.95
CA LEU A 201 -8.30 2.91 -22.50
C LEU A 201 -6.89 2.70 -23.07
N ARG A 202 -6.60 3.15 -24.32
CA ARG A 202 -5.31 2.90 -24.97
C ARG A 202 -4.33 4.05 -24.94
N HIS A 203 -4.82 5.29 -24.78
CA HIS A 203 -3.95 6.46 -24.85
C HIS A 203 -3.91 7.24 -23.54
N VAL A 204 -5.05 7.41 -22.85
CA VAL A 204 -5.11 8.24 -21.63
C VAL A 204 -4.76 7.39 -20.40
N LEU A 205 -5.45 6.28 -20.17
CA LEU A 205 -5.28 5.46 -18.96
C LEU A 205 -3.81 5.04 -18.74
N PRO A 206 -3.09 4.44 -19.72
CA PRO A 206 -1.71 4.00 -19.48
C PRO A 206 -0.76 5.16 -19.11
N ASN A 207 -0.98 6.34 -19.72
CA ASN A 207 -0.13 7.51 -19.49
C ASN A 207 -0.51 8.34 -18.24
N ALA A 208 -1.72 8.13 -17.69
CA ALA A 208 -2.19 8.83 -16.51
C ALA A 208 -2.08 7.99 -15.22
N THR A 209 -1.79 6.70 -15.30
CA THR A 209 -1.86 5.78 -14.14
C THR A 209 -0.64 5.91 -13.22
N THR A 210 0.53 6.29 -13.73
CA THR A 210 1.77 6.37 -12.94
C THR A 210 1.64 7.10 -11.61
N PRO A 211 1.08 8.33 -11.53
CA PRO A 211 0.94 9.03 -10.25
C PRO A 211 0.03 8.29 -9.25
N VAL A 212 -0.94 7.55 -9.74
CA VAL A 212 -1.87 6.77 -8.91
C VAL A 212 -1.17 5.55 -8.31
N ILE A 213 -0.34 4.85 -9.10
CA ILE A 213 0.45 3.71 -8.63
C ILE A 213 1.45 4.16 -7.56
N VAL A 214 2.15 5.28 -7.81
CA VAL A 214 3.08 5.85 -6.82
C VAL A 214 2.35 6.19 -5.53
N GLN A 215 1.22 6.87 -5.60
CA GLN A 215 0.42 7.19 -4.41
C GLN A 215 -0.04 5.92 -3.69
N GLY A 216 -0.54 4.92 -4.41
CA GLY A 216 -0.96 3.65 -3.81
C GLY A 216 0.15 2.91 -3.08
N SER A 217 1.39 2.97 -3.58
CA SER A 217 2.54 2.39 -2.89
C SER A 217 2.86 3.11 -1.58
N MET A 218 2.70 4.43 -1.52
CA MET A 218 2.89 5.22 -0.30
C MET A 218 1.75 5.01 0.71
N ASP A 219 0.50 4.95 0.22
CA ASP A 219 -0.68 4.80 1.07
C ASP A 219 -0.80 3.39 1.68
N PHE A 220 -0.09 2.41 1.15
CA PHE A 220 -0.14 1.03 1.65
C PHE A 220 0.23 0.95 3.14
N GLY A 221 1.29 1.66 3.56
CA GLY A 221 1.69 1.72 4.97
C GLY A 221 0.63 2.39 5.86
N TYR A 222 0.04 3.49 5.38
CA TYR A 222 -1.04 4.16 6.08
C TYR A 222 -2.30 3.28 6.20
N THR A 223 -2.59 2.49 5.16
CA THR A 223 -3.70 1.53 5.15
C THR A 223 -3.57 0.50 6.27
N ILE A 224 -2.37 -0.06 6.46
CA ILE A 224 -2.11 -1.04 7.52
C ILE A 224 -2.32 -0.40 8.89
N LEU A 225 -1.79 0.81 9.10
CA LEU A 225 -1.93 1.53 10.37
C LEU A 225 -3.40 1.85 10.68
N ALA A 226 -4.17 2.29 9.68
CA ALA A 226 -5.58 2.59 9.85
C ALA A 226 -6.42 1.33 10.13
N ALA A 227 -6.14 0.22 9.45
CA ALA A 227 -6.81 -1.05 9.72
C ALA A 227 -6.47 -1.60 11.11
N ALA A 228 -5.20 -1.50 11.53
CA ALA A 228 -4.79 -1.85 12.88
C ALA A 228 -5.49 -0.97 13.93
N SER A 229 -5.69 0.32 13.65
CA SER A 229 -6.44 1.24 14.52
C SER A 229 -7.92 0.84 14.64
N LEU A 230 -8.58 0.44 13.53
CA LEU A 230 -9.94 -0.08 13.58
C LEU A 230 -10.02 -1.40 14.37
N SER A 231 -9.05 -2.29 14.20
CA SER A 231 -8.95 -3.53 14.98
C SER A 231 -8.73 -3.23 16.47
N PHE A 232 -7.90 -2.23 16.78
CA PHE A 232 -7.63 -1.81 18.15
C PHE A 232 -8.87 -1.31 18.90
N ILE A 233 -9.79 -0.63 18.21
CA ILE A 233 -11.06 -0.18 18.80
C ILE A 233 -12.18 -1.22 18.70
N GLY A 234 -11.88 -2.44 18.20
CA GLY A 234 -12.82 -3.57 18.16
C GLY A 234 -13.73 -3.62 16.93
N LEU A 235 -13.50 -2.77 15.92
CA LEU A 235 -14.28 -2.74 14.69
C LEU A 235 -13.68 -3.60 13.57
N GLY A 236 -12.36 -3.92 13.63
CA GLY A 236 -11.64 -4.66 12.61
C GLY A 236 -11.70 -6.18 12.79
N ALA A 237 -10.52 -6.80 12.82
CA ALA A 237 -10.35 -8.24 13.01
C ALA A 237 -10.95 -8.72 14.36
N LYS A 238 -11.42 -9.96 14.38
CA LYS A 238 -11.97 -10.61 15.56
C LYS A 238 -11.28 -11.95 15.83
N PRO A 239 -11.19 -12.38 17.10
CA PRO A 239 -10.72 -13.74 17.42
C PRO A 239 -11.58 -14.80 16.68
N PRO A 240 -10.96 -15.93 16.26
CA PRO A 240 -9.59 -16.37 16.49
C PRO A 240 -8.55 -15.84 15.47
N MET A 241 -8.89 -14.85 14.65
CA MET A 241 -8.00 -14.29 13.63
C MET A 241 -6.72 -13.75 14.26
N VAL A 242 -5.59 -13.94 13.57
CA VAL A 242 -4.30 -13.40 13.96
C VAL A 242 -4.02 -12.18 13.11
N GLU A 243 -4.05 -11.00 13.75
CA GLU A 243 -3.81 -9.69 13.14
C GLU A 243 -3.13 -8.80 14.18
N TRP A 244 -2.12 -8.02 13.76
CA TRP A 244 -1.25 -7.30 14.70
C TRP A 244 -1.98 -6.21 15.50
N GLY A 245 -2.93 -5.48 14.90
CA GLY A 245 -3.74 -4.49 15.62
C GLY A 245 -4.66 -5.14 16.65
N LEU A 246 -5.26 -6.29 16.32
CA LEU A 246 -6.06 -7.08 17.27
C LEU A 246 -5.20 -7.63 18.41
N MET A 247 -3.96 -8.09 18.11
CA MET A 247 -3.03 -8.56 19.15
C MET A 247 -2.68 -7.44 20.13
N ALA A 248 -2.35 -6.26 19.62
CA ALA A 248 -2.04 -5.09 20.43
C ALA A 248 -3.26 -4.64 21.27
N ALA A 249 -4.47 -4.67 20.68
CA ALA A 249 -5.71 -4.33 21.36
C ALA A 249 -6.03 -5.28 22.53
N ALA A 250 -5.92 -6.58 22.28
CA ALA A 250 -6.19 -7.61 23.29
C ALA A 250 -5.26 -7.47 24.50
N SER A 251 -4.01 -7.08 24.26
CA SER A 251 -2.97 -7.00 25.30
C SER A 251 -2.81 -5.60 25.91
N ARG A 252 -3.67 -4.61 25.58
CA ARG A 252 -3.51 -3.22 26.03
C ARG A 252 -3.46 -3.06 27.55
N SER A 253 -4.19 -3.87 28.29
CA SER A 253 -4.20 -3.87 29.78
C SER A 253 -2.89 -4.40 30.36
N GLN A 254 -2.11 -5.14 29.58
CA GLN A 254 -0.85 -5.77 29.97
C GLN A 254 0.38 -4.89 29.68
N LEU A 255 0.19 -3.68 29.11
CA LEU A 255 1.29 -2.86 28.59
C LEU A 255 2.34 -2.52 29.66
N LEU A 256 1.92 -2.27 30.91
CA LEU A 256 2.84 -1.90 32.00
C LEU A 256 3.51 -3.10 32.66
N GLU A 257 2.81 -4.22 32.76
CA GLU A 257 3.31 -5.42 33.47
C GLU A 257 4.01 -6.39 32.52
N ASN A 258 3.46 -6.55 31.30
CA ASN A 258 3.93 -7.53 30.31
C ASN A 258 4.10 -6.85 28.93
N PRO A 259 5.02 -5.87 28.80
CA PRO A 259 5.10 -4.99 27.62
C PRO A 259 5.37 -5.73 26.31
N TRP A 260 6.01 -6.88 26.33
CA TRP A 260 6.29 -7.66 25.12
C TRP A 260 5.03 -8.07 24.35
N THR A 261 3.89 -8.21 25.02
CA THR A 261 2.61 -8.61 24.41
C THR A 261 2.06 -7.57 23.45
N VAL A 262 2.37 -6.28 23.65
CA VAL A 262 2.00 -5.15 22.79
C VAL A 262 3.16 -4.70 21.91
N LEU A 263 4.39 -4.73 22.47
CA LEU A 263 5.60 -4.23 21.81
C LEU A 263 5.89 -4.99 20.50
N PHE A 264 5.90 -6.33 20.52
CA PHE A 264 6.26 -7.11 19.33
C PHE A 264 5.24 -6.96 18.16
N PRO A 265 3.93 -7.01 18.37
CA PRO A 265 2.97 -6.65 17.32
C PRO A 265 3.13 -5.21 16.84
N GLY A 266 3.38 -4.25 17.73
CA GLY A 266 3.61 -2.85 17.39
C GLY A 266 4.87 -2.65 16.54
N VAL A 267 5.98 -3.30 16.91
CA VAL A 267 7.23 -3.30 16.11
C VAL A 267 7.02 -3.94 14.75
N ALA A 268 6.24 -5.02 14.66
CA ALA A 268 5.94 -5.67 13.39
C ALA A 268 5.17 -4.71 12.44
N ILE A 269 4.16 -3.98 12.95
CA ILE A 269 3.47 -2.93 12.19
C ILE A 269 4.45 -1.86 11.74
N PHE A 270 5.27 -1.34 12.66
CA PHE A 270 6.25 -0.29 12.37
C PHE A 270 7.23 -0.71 11.26
N VAL A 271 7.79 -1.91 11.36
CA VAL A 271 8.78 -2.44 10.41
C VAL A 271 8.15 -2.63 9.03
N LEU A 272 6.91 -3.13 8.95
CA LEU A 272 6.20 -3.26 7.67
C LEU A 272 5.90 -1.91 7.05
N VAL A 273 5.38 -0.97 7.82
CA VAL A 273 5.08 0.40 7.36
C VAL A 273 6.35 1.11 6.88
N LEU A 274 7.45 0.98 7.63
CA LEU A 274 8.75 1.52 7.23
C LEU A 274 9.23 0.91 5.91
N ALA A 275 9.19 -0.43 5.78
CA ALA A 275 9.63 -1.13 4.57
C ALA A 275 8.84 -0.66 3.33
N VAL A 276 7.53 -0.58 3.44
CA VAL A 276 6.65 -0.17 2.34
C VAL A 276 6.86 1.30 1.96
N ASN A 277 7.02 2.20 2.93
CA ASN A 277 7.28 3.62 2.65
C ASN A 277 8.63 3.80 1.93
N LEU A 278 9.69 3.13 2.36
CA LEU A 278 10.98 3.17 1.68
C LEU A 278 10.92 2.65 0.24
N VAL A 279 10.12 1.60 0.00
CA VAL A 279 9.87 1.09 -1.36
C VAL A 279 9.04 2.08 -2.18
N GLY A 280 8.01 2.67 -1.58
CA GLY A 280 7.14 3.66 -2.21
C GLY A 280 7.91 4.90 -2.67
N ASP A 281 8.77 5.44 -1.83
CA ASP A 281 9.64 6.58 -2.15
C ASP A 281 10.59 6.25 -3.31
N GLY A 282 11.23 5.09 -3.29
CA GLY A 282 12.09 4.66 -4.37
C GLY A 282 11.35 4.41 -5.69
N LEU A 283 10.13 3.85 -5.62
CA LEU A 283 9.27 3.68 -6.80
C LEU A 283 8.89 5.04 -7.41
N ARG A 284 8.60 6.04 -6.60
CA ARG A 284 8.38 7.41 -7.03
C ARG A 284 9.58 7.94 -7.80
N ASP A 285 10.79 7.74 -7.28
CA ASP A 285 12.03 8.19 -7.91
C ASP A 285 12.31 7.53 -9.27
N VAL A 286 11.98 6.25 -9.41
CA VAL A 286 12.10 5.50 -10.68
C VAL A 286 11.09 5.97 -11.73
N LEU A 287 9.86 6.24 -11.29
CA LEU A 287 8.75 6.59 -12.18
C LEU A 287 8.66 8.10 -12.47
N ASP A 288 9.52 8.94 -11.87
CA ASP A 288 9.56 10.38 -12.15
C ASP A 288 10.32 10.64 -13.48
N PRO A 289 9.61 11.09 -14.55
CA PRO A 289 10.21 11.30 -15.86
C PRO A 289 11.25 12.42 -15.88
N LYS A 290 11.31 13.28 -14.86
CA LYS A 290 12.25 14.42 -14.81
C LYS A 290 13.67 14.02 -14.40
N LYS A 291 13.88 12.85 -13.79
CA LYS A 291 15.22 12.36 -13.41
C LYS A 291 15.96 11.65 -14.56
N GLY A 292 15.30 11.29 -15.65
CA GLY A 292 15.89 10.60 -16.81
C GLY A 292 16.67 11.48 -17.80
N THR A 293 16.79 12.78 -17.55
CA THR A 293 17.44 13.78 -18.45
C THR A 293 18.69 14.43 -17.85
N ARG A 294 19.34 13.79 -16.88
CA ARG A 294 20.66 14.24 -16.40
C ARG A 294 21.72 13.19 -16.66
#